data_348dc3e634cf530d70b1dff6c9c67c83
#
_entry.id   348dc3e634cf530d70b1dff6c9c67c83
#
_cell.length_a   1.000
_cell.length_b   1.000
_cell.length_c   1.000
_cell.angle_alpha   90.00
_cell.angle_beta   90.00
_cell.angle_gamma   90.00
#
_symmetry.space_group_name_H-M   'P 1'
#
loop_
_entity.id
_entity.type
_entity.pdbx_description
1 polymer ?
#
loop_
_entity_poly.entity_id
_entity_poly.type
_entity_poly.pdbx_seq_one_letter_code
_entity_poly.pdbx_strand_id
1 'polypeptide(L)'
;MVNKMSVIGLQQIKKSYADGNQMRDVICDLNLTVEPQEFVAILGPSGSGKSTLLSIAGLLLSADSGEIIIGGQNLTNVKQSEWTKKRLELLGFIFQDHQLLPYMKIGDQLEMVAKLKGEKDASKRKEEVKGLLAELGIENCYGQYPNQMSGGQKQRAAIARAFIGNPQLILADEPTASLDPERGKEIAQLIQREVKSKHKSAIMVTHDRSVLEYVDTVYEMKKGKLVRL
;
A
#
# COMPACT_ATOMS: atom_id res chain seq x y z
N MET A 1 8.91 -15.37 -16.79
CA MET A 1 7.45 -15.54 -16.98
C MET A 1 6.79 -15.32 -15.64
N VAL A 2 5.88 -14.32 -15.51
CA VAL A 2 5.09 -14.15 -14.30
C VAL A 2 4.15 -15.35 -14.19
N ASN A 3 4.20 -16.04 -13.06
CA ASN A 3 3.27 -17.12 -12.78
C ASN A 3 1.84 -16.54 -12.84
N LYS A 4 0.93 -17.19 -13.55
CA LYS A 4 -0.48 -16.75 -13.70
C LYS A 4 -1.23 -16.62 -12.37
N MET A 5 -0.60 -16.99 -11.26
CA MET A 5 -1.16 -16.97 -9.89
C MET A 5 -0.65 -15.79 -9.04
N SER A 6 0.36 -15.02 -9.45
CA SER A 6 0.87 -13.89 -8.66
C SER A 6 -0.12 -12.72 -8.59
N VAL A 7 -0.16 -12.03 -7.43
CA VAL A 7 -1.04 -10.86 -7.22
C VAL A 7 -0.47 -9.63 -7.91
N ILE A 8 0.86 -9.45 -7.88
CA ILE A 8 1.55 -8.44 -8.68
C ILE A 8 2.80 -9.03 -9.29
N GLY A 9 3.07 -8.65 -10.53
CA GLY A 9 4.30 -8.90 -11.27
C GLY A 9 4.79 -7.61 -11.90
N LEU A 10 5.98 -7.19 -11.52
CA LEU A 10 6.74 -6.11 -12.15
C LEU A 10 7.91 -6.75 -12.89
N GLN A 11 8.05 -6.51 -14.19
CA GLN A 11 9.09 -7.11 -15.02
C GLN A 11 9.90 -6.04 -15.72
N GLN A 12 11.22 -6.08 -15.55
CA GLN A 12 12.18 -5.22 -16.23
C GLN A 12 11.83 -3.72 -16.11
N ILE A 13 11.29 -3.33 -14.94
CA ILE A 13 10.88 -1.94 -14.69
C ILE A 13 12.09 -1.04 -14.68
N LYS A 14 12.00 0.06 -15.44
CA LYS A 14 12.97 1.14 -15.45
C LYS A 14 12.30 2.47 -15.15
N LYS A 15 13.02 3.32 -14.42
CA LYS A 15 12.60 4.70 -14.14
C LYS A 15 13.80 5.60 -13.95
N SER A 16 13.84 6.67 -14.73
CA SER A 16 14.87 7.71 -14.68
C SER A 16 14.22 9.08 -14.48
N TYR A 17 14.97 10.00 -13.92
CA TYR A 17 14.56 11.39 -13.74
C TYR A 17 15.64 12.32 -14.31
N ALA A 18 15.21 13.46 -14.84
CA ALA A 18 16.13 14.52 -15.24
C ALA A 18 16.78 15.12 -13.98
N ASP A 19 18.11 15.20 -13.95
CA ASP A 19 18.93 15.84 -12.93
C ASP A 19 19.89 16.82 -13.61
N GLY A 20 19.43 18.05 -13.78
CA GLY A 20 20.10 19.04 -14.63
C GLY A 20 20.16 18.58 -16.08
N ASN A 21 21.39 18.50 -16.62
CA ASN A 21 21.63 18.03 -18.01
C ASN A 21 21.86 16.53 -18.14
N GLN A 22 21.68 15.76 -17.05
CA GLN A 22 21.89 14.32 -17.05
C GLN A 22 20.61 13.57 -16.67
N MET A 23 20.50 12.31 -17.09
CA MET A 23 19.46 11.40 -16.63
C MET A 23 20.01 10.57 -15.47
N ARG A 24 19.28 10.56 -14.36
CA ARG A 24 19.60 9.74 -13.20
C ARG A 24 18.66 8.54 -13.16
N ASP A 25 19.22 7.35 -13.31
CA ASP A 25 18.47 6.10 -13.15
C ASP A 25 18.16 5.86 -11.67
N VAL A 26 16.87 5.69 -11.35
CA VAL A 26 16.38 5.41 -10.00
C VAL A 26 15.95 3.96 -9.89
N ILE A 27 15.37 3.39 -10.95
CA ILE A 27 15.04 1.96 -11.03
C ILE A 27 15.70 1.41 -12.32
N CYS A 28 16.45 0.31 -12.15
CA CYS A 28 17.30 -0.27 -13.18
C CYS A 28 16.98 -1.74 -13.41
N ASP A 29 16.09 -2.04 -14.37
CA ASP A 29 15.74 -3.42 -14.74
C ASP A 29 15.23 -4.25 -13.55
N LEU A 30 14.28 -3.68 -12.80
CA LEU A 30 13.77 -4.25 -11.56
C LEU A 30 12.71 -5.30 -11.86
N ASN A 31 12.82 -6.44 -11.16
CA ASN A 31 11.82 -7.49 -11.19
C ASN A 31 11.31 -7.75 -9.77
N LEU A 32 9.98 -7.85 -9.61
CA LEU A 32 9.31 -8.18 -8.35
C LEU A 32 8.09 -9.03 -8.65
N THR A 33 7.94 -10.11 -7.92
CA THR A 33 6.72 -10.93 -7.94
C THR A 33 6.24 -11.10 -6.50
N VAL A 34 4.95 -10.92 -6.26
CA VAL A 34 4.31 -11.16 -4.96
C VAL A 34 3.19 -12.19 -5.16
N GLU A 35 3.27 -13.25 -4.40
CA GLU A 35 2.32 -14.34 -4.46
C GLU A 35 1.04 -14.03 -3.64
N PRO A 36 -0.06 -14.79 -3.85
CA PRO A 36 -1.26 -14.66 -3.03
C PRO A 36 -0.95 -14.83 -1.54
N GLN A 37 -1.52 -13.96 -0.71
CA GLN A 37 -1.36 -13.94 0.75
C GLN A 37 0.08 -13.71 1.23
N GLU A 38 0.96 -13.22 0.35
CA GLU A 38 2.33 -12.88 0.70
C GLU A 38 2.42 -11.43 1.19
N PHE A 39 3.10 -11.23 2.31
CA PHE A 39 3.47 -9.91 2.83
C PHE A 39 4.97 -9.69 2.62
N VAL A 40 5.31 -8.79 1.72
CA VAL A 40 6.67 -8.47 1.31
C VAL A 40 7.14 -7.17 1.95
N ALA A 41 8.35 -7.16 2.49
CA ALA A 41 9.04 -5.92 2.87
C ALA A 41 10.17 -5.57 1.88
N ILE A 42 10.30 -4.30 1.58
CA ILE A 42 11.38 -3.75 0.77
C ILE A 42 12.16 -2.77 1.63
N LEU A 43 13.37 -3.17 2.00
CA LEU A 43 14.33 -2.36 2.73
C LEU A 43 15.18 -1.51 1.79
N GLY A 44 15.79 -0.48 2.32
CA GLY A 44 16.81 0.31 1.64
C GLY A 44 16.96 1.70 2.24
N PRO A 45 18.10 2.37 1.99
CA PRO A 45 18.33 3.72 2.48
C PRO A 45 17.37 4.73 1.84
N SER A 46 17.29 5.93 2.43
CA SER A 46 16.56 7.05 1.81
C SER A 46 17.13 7.33 0.41
N GLY A 47 16.25 7.63 -0.54
CA GLY A 47 16.64 7.90 -1.93
C GLY A 47 17.04 6.67 -2.76
N SER A 48 16.89 5.43 -2.26
CA SER A 48 17.18 4.21 -3.04
C SER A 48 16.15 3.88 -4.12
N GLY A 49 15.00 4.58 -4.15
CA GLY A 49 13.93 4.37 -5.13
C GLY A 49 12.71 3.59 -4.62
N LYS A 50 12.64 3.27 -3.31
CA LYS A 50 11.52 2.50 -2.71
C LYS A 50 10.15 3.14 -2.98
N SER A 51 9.99 4.43 -2.66
CA SER A 51 8.72 5.15 -2.88
C SER A 51 8.41 5.32 -4.37
N THR A 52 9.44 5.42 -5.23
CA THR A 52 9.27 5.38 -6.70
C THR A 52 8.71 4.04 -7.16
N LEU A 53 9.28 2.94 -6.67
CA LEU A 53 8.79 1.59 -6.96
C LEU A 53 7.34 1.40 -6.47
N LEU A 54 7.05 1.82 -5.24
CA LEU A 54 5.71 1.72 -4.68
C LEU A 54 4.71 2.58 -5.47
N SER A 55 5.12 3.75 -5.95
CA SER A 55 4.29 4.62 -6.78
C SER A 55 4.00 4.01 -8.15
N ILE A 56 4.97 3.30 -8.75
CA ILE A 56 4.77 2.56 -10.01
C ILE A 56 3.83 1.37 -9.76
N ALA A 57 4.08 0.53 -8.75
CA ALA A 57 3.22 -0.57 -8.38
C ALA A 57 1.79 -0.10 -8.07
N GLY A 58 1.67 1.12 -7.55
CA GLY A 58 0.42 1.77 -7.19
C GLY A 58 -0.28 2.51 -8.34
N LEU A 59 0.23 2.48 -9.55
CA LEU A 59 -0.31 3.24 -10.69
C LEU A 59 -0.44 4.75 -10.39
N LEU A 60 0.47 5.31 -9.60
CA LEU A 60 0.59 6.74 -9.31
C LEU A 60 1.65 7.39 -10.20
N LEU A 61 2.58 6.59 -10.69
CA LEU A 61 3.70 7.00 -11.53
C LEU A 61 3.90 6.02 -12.67
N SER A 62 4.15 6.51 -13.89
CA SER A 62 4.50 5.67 -15.03
C SER A 62 5.95 5.17 -14.94
N ALA A 63 6.17 3.90 -15.22
CA ALA A 63 7.49 3.41 -15.57
C ALA A 63 7.89 3.95 -16.96
N ASP A 64 9.20 4.04 -17.21
CA ASP A 64 9.71 4.40 -18.55
C ASP A 64 9.73 3.18 -19.47
N SER A 65 9.91 1.98 -18.90
CA SER A 65 9.76 0.69 -19.58
C SER A 65 9.49 -0.44 -18.59
N GLY A 66 9.15 -1.61 -19.11
CA GLY A 66 8.84 -2.82 -18.36
C GLY A 66 7.35 -3.12 -18.32
N GLU A 67 6.99 -4.22 -17.66
CA GLU A 67 5.60 -4.69 -17.58
C GLU A 67 5.06 -4.63 -16.14
N ILE A 68 3.79 -4.23 -16.02
CA ILE A 68 3.04 -4.17 -14.77
C ILE A 68 1.83 -5.07 -14.90
N ILE A 69 1.76 -6.11 -14.08
CA ILE A 69 0.63 -7.04 -14.02
C ILE A 69 0.10 -7.05 -12.58
N ILE A 70 -1.19 -6.77 -12.38
CA ILE A 70 -1.84 -6.78 -11.06
C ILE A 70 -3.15 -7.54 -11.17
N GLY A 71 -3.38 -8.50 -10.27
CA GLY A 71 -4.60 -9.32 -10.26
C GLY A 71 -4.82 -10.05 -11.59
N GLY A 72 -3.74 -10.50 -12.25
CA GLY A 72 -3.79 -11.15 -13.56
C GLY A 72 -4.07 -10.21 -14.74
N GLN A 73 -4.23 -8.90 -14.50
CA GLN A 73 -4.46 -7.89 -15.54
C GLN A 73 -3.13 -7.23 -15.93
N ASN A 74 -2.78 -7.24 -17.22
CA ASN A 74 -1.64 -6.47 -17.72
C ASN A 74 -2.04 -4.99 -17.82
N LEU A 75 -1.41 -4.15 -17.01
CA LEU A 75 -1.71 -2.72 -16.88
C LEU A 75 -0.65 -1.84 -17.54
N THR A 76 0.33 -2.42 -18.22
CA THR A 76 1.48 -1.72 -18.83
C THR A 76 1.04 -0.62 -19.79
N ASN A 77 0.06 -0.91 -20.65
CA ASN A 77 -0.42 0.00 -21.70
C ASN A 77 -1.78 0.63 -21.39
N VAL A 78 -2.26 0.53 -20.14
CA VAL A 78 -3.51 1.14 -19.72
C VAL A 78 -3.33 2.67 -19.67
N LYS A 79 -4.24 3.41 -20.28
CA LYS A 79 -4.20 4.87 -20.28
C LYS A 79 -4.26 5.43 -18.86
N GLN A 80 -3.51 6.49 -18.60
CA GLN A 80 -3.50 7.14 -17.28
C GLN A 80 -4.90 7.58 -16.81
N SER A 81 -5.80 7.93 -17.73
CA SER A 81 -7.18 8.25 -17.42
C SER A 81 -7.95 7.10 -16.75
N GLU A 82 -7.53 5.86 -16.95
CA GLU A 82 -8.14 4.66 -16.36
C GLU A 82 -7.46 4.20 -15.06
N TRP A 83 -6.28 4.73 -14.75
CA TRP A 83 -5.51 4.32 -13.57
C TRP A 83 -6.26 4.51 -12.26
N THR A 84 -7.02 5.61 -12.12
CA THR A 84 -7.83 5.84 -10.92
C THR A 84 -8.85 4.73 -10.70
N LYS A 85 -9.51 4.29 -11.77
CA LYS A 85 -10.46 3.19 -11.72
C LYS A 85 -9.76 1.89 -11.31
N LYS A 86 -8.59 1.58 -11.91
CA LYS A 86 -7.81 0.37 -11.58
C LYS A 86 -7.27 0.40 -10.15
N ARG A 87 -6.80 1.56 -9.67
CA ARG A 87 -6.41 1.72 -8.26
C ARG A 87 -7.55 1.43 -7.30
N LEU A 88 -8.73 2.02 -7.55
CA LEU A 88 -9.91 1.79 -6.72
C LEU A 88 -10.33 0.31 -6.70
N GLU A 89 -10.23 -0.38 -7.85
CA GLU A 89 -10.61 -1.78 -8.01
C GLU A 89 -9.63 -2.73 -7.30
N LEU A 90 -8.32 -2.52 -7.46
CA LEU A 90 -7.29 -3.51 -7.15
C LEU A 90 -6.50 -3.21 -5.88
N LEU A 91 -6.37 -1.93 -5.50
CA LEU A 91 -5.35 -1.51 -4.55
C LEU A 91 -5.92 -0.85 -3.30
N GLY A 92 -5.18 -1.02 -2.19
CA GLY A 92 -5.32 -0.23 -0.98
C GLY A 92 -3.98 0.43 -0.63
N PHE A 93 -4.02 1.64 -0.09
CA PHE A 93 -2.82 2.42 0.25
C PHE A 93 -2.77 2.79 1.73
N ILE A 94 -1.63 2.56 2.35
CA ILE A 94 -1.25 3.06 3.67
C ILE A 94 -0.07 4.01 3.44
N PHE A 95 -0.27 5.30 3.72
CA PHE A 95 0.76 6.33 3.54
C PHE A 95 1.43 6.67 4.87
N GLN A 96 2.66 7.15 4.83
CA GLN A 96 3.45 7.57 5.98
C GLN A 96 2.70 8.63 6.82
N ASP A 97 2.11 9.64 6.19
CA ASP A 97 1.41 10.76 6.85
C ASP A 97 -0.09 10.51 7.05
N HIS A 98 -0.53 9.25 7.09
CA HIS A 98 -1.93 8.81 7.23
C HIS A 98 -2.87 9.33 6.11
N GLN A 99 -2.70 10.55 5.59
CA GLN A 99 -3.51 11.19 4.56
C GLN A 99 -5.02 11.17 4.89
N LEU A 100 -5.36 11.49 6.14
CA LEU A 100 -6.73 11.67 6.61
C LEU A 100 -7.19 13.11 6.38
N LEU A 101 -8.44 13.28 5.94
CA LEU A 101 -9.03 14.59 5.69
C LEU A 101 -9.39 15.26 7.05
N PRO A 102 -8.76 16.40 7.41
CA PRO A 102 -8.88 16.95 8.76
C PRO A 102 -10.27 17.50 9.08
N TYR A 103 -11.06 17.83 8.08
CA TYR A 103 -12.39 18.42 8.17
C TYR A 103 -13.54 17.42 8.01
N MET A 104 -13.25 16.12 7.93
CA MET A 104 -14.24 15.06 7.75
C MET A 104 -14.08 14.00 8.84
N LYS A 105 -15.20 13.52 9.39
CA LYS A 105 -15.19 12.44 10.39
C LYS A 105 -14.64 11.14 9.78
N ILE A 106 -14.05 10.31 10.62
CA ILE A 106 -13.41 9.05 10.18
C ILE A 106 -14.42 8.13 9.47
N GLY A 107 -15.58 7.93 10.06
CA GLY A 107 -16.64 7.13 9.43
C GLY A 107 -17.01 7.64 8.04
N ASP A 108 -17.22 8.94 7.90
CA ASP A 108 -17.61 9.56 6.63
C ASP A 108 -16.53 9.42 5.55
N GLN A 109 -15.24 9.55 5.94
CA GLN A 109 -14.10 9.35 5.02
C GLN A 109 -14.05 7.92 4.49
N LEU A 110 -14.21 6.95 5.38
CA LEU A 110 -14.15 5.53 5.05
C LEU A 110 -15.36 5.12 4.19
N GLU A 111 -16.55 5.59 4.54
CA GLU A 111 -17.76 5.36 3.72
C GLU A 111 -17.66 6.01 2.33
N MET A 112 -17.02 7.18 2.22
CA MET A 112 -16.73 7.79 0.93
C MET A 112 -15.82 6.89 0.08
N VAL A 113 -14.79 6.29 0.67
CA VAL A 113 -13.92 5.35 -0.05
C VAL A 113 -14.69 4.11 -0.49
N ALA A 114 -15.53 3.52 0.37
CA ALA A 114 -16.39 2.39 0.01
C ALA A 114 -17.32 2.72 -1.16
N LYS A 115 -17.92 3.93 -1.14
CA LYS A 115 -18.75 4.44 -2.25
C LYS A 115 -17.96 4.58 -3.55
N LEU A 116 -16.74 5.14 -3.50
CA LEU A 116 -15.88 5.29 -4.67
C LEU A 116 -15.45 3.94 -5.25
N LYS A 117 -15.30 2.92 -4.39
CA LYS A 117 -14.99 1.53 -4.78
C LYS A 117 -16.22 0.74 -5.28
N GLY A 118 -17.42 1.34 -5.29
CA GLY A 118 -18.60 0.81 -5.95
C GLY A 118 -19.73 0.34 -5.05
N GLU A 119 -19.57 0.34 -3.70
CA GLU A 119 -20.68 0.02 -2.82
C GLU A 119 -21.70 1.17 -2.77
N LYS A 120 -22.87 0.93 -3.33
CA LYS A 120 -23.93 1.96 -3.46
C LYS A 120 -24.83 2.01 -2.23
N ASP A 121 -24.99 0.90 -1.51
CA ASP A 121 -25.85 0.79 -0.34
C ASP A 121 -25.19 1.48 0.87
N ALA A 122 -25.85 2.50 1.40
CA ALA A 122 -25.35 3.27 2.55
C ALA A 122 -25.26 2.41 3.83
N SER A 123 -26.21 1.49 4.03
CA SER A 123 -26.20 0.62 5.22
C SER A 123 -25.04 -0.35 5.16
N LYS A 124 -24.76 -0.94 4.01
CA LYS A 124 -23.62 -1.84 3.81
C LYS A 124 -22.29 -1.12 3.99
N ARG A 125 -22.14 0.10 3.45
CA ARG A 125 -20.93 0.91 3.67
C ARG A 125 -20.68 1.15 5.16
N LYS A 126 -21.73 1.56 5.88
CA LYS A 126 -21.65 1.83 7.31
C LYS A 126 -21.31 0.57 8.11
N GLU A 127 -21.87 -0.57 7.76
CA GLU A 127 -21.58 -1.86 8.37
C GLU A 127 -20.13 -2.28 8.12
N GLU A 128 -19.66 -2.23 6.87
CA GLU A 128 -18.27 -2.53 6.51
C GLU A 128 -17.29 -1.64 7.29
N VAL A 129 -17.54 -0.32 7.31
CA VAL A 129 -16.68 0.63 8.01
C VAL A 129 -16.65 0.37 9.51
N LYS A 130 -17.82 0.17 10.15
CA LYS A 130 -17.87 -0.15 11.58
C LYS A 130 -17.18 -1.47 11.92
N GLY A 131 -17.37 -2.50 11.08
CA GLY A 131 -16.70 -3.78 11.23
C GLY A 131 -15.17 -3.62 11.20
N LEU A 132 -14.64 -2.93 10.19
CA LEU A 132 -13.20 -2.66 10.08
C LEU A 132 -12.65 -1.84 11.25
N LEU A 133 -13.36 -0.81 11.70
CA LEU A 133 -12.93 -0.03 12.88
C LEU A 133 -12.92 -0.86 14.17
N ALA A 134 -13.88 -1.76 14.35
CA ALA A 134 -13.93 -2.67 15.49
C ALA A 134 -12.79 -3.70 15.44
N GLU A 135 -12.54 -4.34 14.28
CA GLU A 135 -11.41 -5.26 14.05
C GLU A 135 -10.06 -4.62 14.41
N LEU A 136 -9.94 -3.31 14.16
CA LEU A 136 -8.74 -2.54 14.44
C LEU A 136 -8.74 -1.88 15.83
N GLY A 137 -9.77 -2.11 16.66
CA GLY A 137 -9.88 -1.61 18.02
C GLY A 137 -10.04 -0.08 18.13
N ILE A 138 -10.70 0.53 17.16
CA ILE A 138 -10.96 1.98 17.09
C ILE A 138 -12.41 2.31 16.69
N GLU A 139 -13.36 1.45 17.05
CA GLU A 139 -14.78 1.64 16.76
C GLU A 139 -15.35 2.95 17.30
N ASN A 140 -14.82 3.41 18.45
CA ASN A 140 -15.18 4.69 19.08
C ASN A 140 -14.74 5.92 18.23
N CYS A 141 -13.83 5.74 17.27
CA CYS A 141 -13.34 6.81 16.40
C CYS A 141 -14.26 7.11 15.22
N TYR A 142 -15.32 6.31 14.97
CA TYR A 142 -16.21 6.50 13.82
C TYR A 142 -16.75 7.93 13.70
N GLY A 143 -17.16 8.55 14.80
CA GLY A 143 -17.71 9.91 14.84
C GLY A 143 -16.67 11.02 15.05
N GLN A 144 -15.40 10.69 15.20
CA GLN A 144 -14.33 11.63 15.51
C GLN A 144 -13.73 12.25 14.24
N TYR A 145 -13.20 13.46 14.40
CA TYR A 145 -12.32 14.09 13.41
C TYR A 145 -10.85 13.68 13.66
N PRO A 146 -9.96 13.71 12.66
CA PRO A 146 -8.55 13.33 12.84
C PRO A 146 -7.82 14.08 13.96
N ASN A 147 -8.15 15.35 14.21
CA ASN A 147 -7.54 16.15 15.27
C ASN A 147 -7.94 15.70 16.70
N GLN A 148 -8.97 14.88 16.84
CA GLN A 148 -9.45 14.30 18.11
C GLN A 148 -8.81 12.93 18.40
N MET A 149 -7.97 12.41 17.50
CA MET A 149 -7.39 11.07 17.56
C MET A 149 -5.91 11.10 17.92
N SER A 150 -5.47 10.06 18.65
CA SER A 150 -4.04 9.80 18.84
C SER A 150 -3.34 9.38 17.52
N GLY A 151 -2.00 9.47 17.47
CA GLY A 151 -1.23 9.03 16.30
C GLY A 151 -1.50 7.57 15.92
N GLY A 152 -1.54 6.66 16.90
CA GLY A 152 -1.86 5.25 16.68
C GLY A 152 -3.29 5.01 16.17
N GLN A 153 -4.27 5.78 16.65
CA GLN A 153 -5.63 5.71 16.14
C GLN A 153 -5.72 6.20 14.69
N LYS A 154 -5.01 7.28 14.33
CA LYS A 154 -4.91 7.75 12.95
C LYS A 154 -4.30 6.70 12.02
N GLN A 155 -3.23 6.04 12.49
CA GLN A 155 -2.60 4.96 11.73
C GLN A 155 -3.55 3.77 11.52
N ARG A 156 -4.26 3.34 12.55
CA ARG A 156 -5.28 2.28 12.43
C ARG A 156 -6.43 2.67 11.48
N ALA A 157 -6.85 3.95 11.49
CA ALA A 157 -7.85 4.45 10.55
C ALA A 157 -7.33 4.47 9.09
N ALA A 158 -6.05 4.81 8.88
CA ALA A 158 -5.41 4.71 7.56
C ALA A 158 -5.31 3.26 7.07
N ILE A 159 -5.05 2.30 7.99
CA ILE A 159 -5.08 0.87 7.68
C ILE A 159 -6.52 0.45 7.32
N ALA A 160 -7.54 0.80 8.12
CA ALA A 160 -8.93 0.52 7.80
C ALA A 160 -9.28 0.99 6.38
N ARG A 161 -8.92 2.23 6.04
CA ARG A 161 -9.15 2.80 4.71
C ARG A 161 -8.52 1.95 3.60
N ALA A 162 -7.34 1.41 3.81
CA ALA A 162 -6.66 0.59 2.81
C ALA A 162 -7.39 -0.73 2.51
N PHE A 163 -8.06 -1.31 3.50
CA PHE A 163 -8.79 -2.57 3.36
C PHE A 163 -10.24 -2.43 2.88
N ILE A 164 -10.80 -1.22 2.85
CA ILE A 164 -12.15 -0.96 2.34
C ILE A 164 -12.29 -1.43 0.88
N GLY A 165 -13.44 -2.01 0.55
CA GLY A 165 -13.78 -2.45 -0.80
C GLY A 165 -12.94 -3.64 -1.28
N ASN A 166 -12.39 -4.40 -0.36
CA ASN A 166 -11.77 -5.71 -0.62
C ASN A 166 -10.63 -5.68 -1.68
N PRO A 167 -9.60 -4.82 -1.58
CA PRO A 167 -8.51 -4.75 -2.54
C PRO A 167 -7.75 -6.08 -2.63
N GLN A 168 -7.04 -6.32 -3.73
CA GLN A 168 -6.20 -7.51 -3.89
C GLN A 168 -4.81 -7.30 -3.31
N LEU A 169 -4.28 -6.09 -3.40
CA LEU A 169 -2.93 -5.73 -2.96
C LEU A 169 -2.96 -4.48 -2.08
N ILE A 170 -2.28 -4.55 -0.94
CA ILE A 170 -2.02 -3.41 -0.06
C ILE A 170 -0.61 -2.88 -0.33
N LEU A 171 -0.49 -1.59 -0.51
CA LEU A 171 0.79 -0.88 -0.65
C LEU A 171 0.98 0.03 0.56
N ALA A 172 2.04 -0.19 1.31
CA ALA A 172 2.35 0.55 2.53
C ALA A 172 3.69 1.30 2.39
N ASP A 173 3.65 2.62 2.45
CA ASP A 173 4.83 3.48 2.39
C ASP A 173 5.20 3.93 3.80
N GLU A 174 6.29 3.36 4.34
CA GLU A 174 6.85 3.68 5.67
C GLU A 174 5.77 3.72 6.79
N PRO A 175 4.88 2.71 6.94
CA PRO A 175 3.71 2.79 7.80
C PRO A 175 4.04 2.89 9.29
N THR A 176 5.29 2.73 9.68
CA THR A 176 5.79 2.74 11.07
C THR A 176 6.74 3.89 11.36
N ALA A 177 7.11 4.72 10.37
CA ALA A 177 8.19 5.71 10.48
C ALA A 177 7.95 6.81 11.54
N SER A 178 6.69 7.12 11.87
CA SER A 178 6.33 8.14 12.88
C SER A 178 6.07 7.56 14.27
N LEU A 179 6.33 6.27 14.48
CA LEU A 179 6.01 5.55 15.72
C LEU A 179 7.30 5.14 16.45
N ASP A 180 7.19 4.95 17.77
CA ASP A 180 8.24 4.26 18.52
C ASP A 180 8.32 2.77 18.10
N PRO A 181 9.45 2.09 18.36
CA PRO A 181 9.68 0.74 17.87
C PRO A 181 8.61 -0.28 18.30
N GLU A 182 8.08 -0.19 19.52
CA GLU A 182 7.06 -1.12 20.00
C GLU A 182 5.74 -0.93 19.26
N ARG A 183 5.29 0.32 19.12
CA ARG A 183 4.09 0.63 18.33
C ARG A 183 4.28 0.33 16.84
N GLY A 184 5.51 0.50 16.32
CA GLY A 184 5.86 0.08 14.97
C GLY A 184 5.60 -1.41 14.74
N LYS A 185 6.05 -2.25 15.67
CA LYS A 185 5.79 -3.70 15.66
C LYS A 185 4.30 -4.03 15.74
N GLU A 186 3.55 -3.37 16.63
CA GLU A 186 2.10 -3.55 16.72
C GLU A 186 1.40 -3.26 15.38
N ILE A 187 1.81 -2.20 14.69
CA ILE A 187 1.25 -1.84 13.38
C ILE A 187 1.63 -2.86 12.30
N ALA A 188 2.87 -3.32 12.27
CA ALA A 188 3.30 -4.35 11.31
C ALA A 188 2.55 -5.68 11.55
N GLN A 189 2.42 -6.10 12.81
CA GLN A 189 1.63 -7.27 13.20
C GLN A 189 0.14 -7.11 12.82
N LEU A 190 -0.41 -5.91 13.00
CA LEU A 190 -1.78 -5.60 12.61
C LEU A 190 -1.97 -5.75 11.09
N ILE A 191 -1.07 -5.19 10.29
CA ILE A 191 -1.11 -5.32 8.82
C ILE A 191 -0.98 -6.80 8.43
N GLN A 192 -0.04 -7.55 9.03
CA GLN A 192 0.11 -8.98 8.78
C GLN A 192 -1.20 -9.74 9.05
N ARG A 193 -1.80 -9.51 10.21
CA ARG A 193 -3.07 -10.16 10.60
C ARG A 193 -4.17 -9.88 9.58
N GLU A 194 -4.36 -8.62 9.18
CA GLU A 194 -5.38 -8.21 8.21
C GLU A 194 -5.09 -8.82 6.81
N VAL A 195 -3.83 -8.83 6.38
CA VAL A 195 -3.40 -9.47 5.13
C VAL A 195 -3.76 -10.96 5.13
N LYS A 196 -3.41 -11.68 6.19
CA LYS A 196 -3.64 -13.13 6.27
C LYS A 196 -5.12 -13.47 6.44
N SER A 197 -5.83 -12.81 7.36
CA SER A 197 -7.25 -13.10 7.63
C SER A 197 -8.17 -12.78 6.46
N LYS A 198 -7.84 -11.74 5.69
CA LYS A 198 -8.62 -11.31 4.52
C LYS A 198 -8.11 -11.90 3.19
N HIS A 199 -7.12 -12.79 3.25
CA HIS A 199 -6.50 -13.42 2.06
C HIS A 199 -5.97 -12.40 1.03
N LYS A 200 -5.30 -11.33 1.53
CA LYS A 200 -4.70 -10.29 0.71
C LYS A 200 -3.20 -10.48 0.58
N SER A 201 -2.58 -9.70 -0.29
CA SER A 201 -1.13 -9.57 -0.35
C SER A 201 -0.72 -8.13 -0.03
N ALA A 202 0.51 -7.92 0.44
CA ALA A 202 0.99 -6.59 0.74
C ALA A 202 2.45 -6.39 0.36
N ILE A 203 2.78 -5.17 -0.03
CA ILE A 203 4.14 -4.67 -0.15
C ILE A 203 4.30 -3.51 0.83
N MET A 204 5.27 -3.61 1.72
CA MET A 204 5.65 -2.55 2.63
C MET A 204 7.05 -2.08 2.29
N VAL A 205 7.24 -0.79 2.05
CA VAL A 205 8.59 -0.20 2.04
C VAL A 205 8.89 0.36 3.40
N THR A 206 10.08 0.09 3.92
CA THR A 206 10.52 0.56 5.23
C THR A 206 12.04 0.60 5.34
N HIS A 207 12.55 1.36 6.29
CA HIS A 207 13.94 1.30 6.73
C HIS A 207 14.07 0.61 8.10
N ASP A 208 12.95 0.32 8.76
CA ASP A 208 12.92 -0.32 10.08
C ASP A 208 13.05 -1.84 9.95
N ARG A 209 14.15 -2.38 10.51
CA ARG A 209 14.41 -3.82 10.53
C ARG A 209 13.64 -4.56 11.63
N SER A 210 13.12 -3.85 12.63
CA SER A 210 12.44 -4.46 13.78
C SER A 210 11.10 -5.08 13.41
N VAL A 211 10.53 -4.70 12.26
CA VAL A 211 9.22 -5.18 11.77
C VAL A 211 9.31 -6.37 10.82
N LEU A 212 10.54 -6.83 10.49
CA LEU A 212 10.75 -7.89 9.50
C LEU A 212 10.28 -9.27 9.95
N GLU A 213 10.12 -9.49 11.24
CA GLU A 213 9.54 -10.72 11.77
C GLU A 213 8.07 -10.95 11.40
N TYR A 214 7.38 -9.89 10.93
CA TYR A 214 5.97 -9.94 10.53
C TYR A 214 5.75 -10.09 9.02
N VAL A 215 6.80 -10.24 8.21
CA VAL A 215 6.71 -10.38 6.76
C VAL A 215 7.17 -11.76 6.30
N ASP A 216 6.68 -12.20 5.13
CA ASP A 216 7.03 -13.50 4.57
C ASP A 216 8.34 -13.43 3.74
N THR A 217 8.56 -12.33 3.05
CA THR A 217 9.72 -12.16 2.17
C THR A 217 10.29 -10.76 2.32
N VAL A 218 11.62 -10.69 2.34
CA VAL A 218 12.35 -9.43 2.45
C VAL A 218 13.21 -9.22 1.21
N TYR A 219 13.11 -8.04 0.63
CA TYR A 219 14.03 -7.55 -0.40
C TYR A 219 14.81 -6.34 0.12
N GLU A 220 16.02 -6.16 -0.39
CA GLU A 220 16.78 -4.94 -0.20
C GLU A 220 16.93 -4.20 -1.53
N MET A 221 16.58 -2.91 -1.53
CA MET A 221 16.74 -2.06 -2.70
C MET A 221 18.13 -1.47 -2.74
N LYS A 222 18.94 -1.90 -3.71
CA LYS A 222 20.33 -1.46 -3.91
C LYS A 222 20.52 -0.99 -5.34
N LYS A 223 20.95 0.27 -5.52
CA LYS A 223 21.26 0.85 -6.84
C LYS A 223 20.17 0.59 -7.89
N GLY A 224 18.91 0.82 -7.52
CA GLY A 224 17.76 0.66 -8.40
C GLY A 224 17.33 -0.77 -8.71
N LYS A 225 17.88 -1.78 -8.02
CA LYS A 225 17.54 -3.21 -8.15
C LYS A 225 17.08 -3.79 -6.83
N LEU A 226 16.30 -4.87 -6.87
CA LEU A 226 15.92 -5.64 -5.69
C LEU A 226 16.82 -6.87 -5.55
N VAL A 227 17.26 -7.11 -4.33
CA VAL A 227 17.98 -8.31 -3.91
C VAL A 227 17.17 -8.98 -2.81
N ARG A 228 16.79 -10.23 -2.99
CA ARG A 228 16.10 -11.01 -1.95
C ARG A 228 17.08 -11.35 -0.83
N LEU A 229 16.68 -11.19 0.42
CA LEU A 229 17.46 -11.50 1.61
C LEU A 229 17.15 -12.91 2.15
#